data_d4c6ae76b536bf8d606b57a31acd4098
#
_entry.id   d4c6ae76b536bf8d606b57a31acd4098
#
_cell.length_a   1.000
_cell.length_b   1.000
_cell.length_c   1.000
_cell.angle_alpha   90.00
_cell.angle_beta   90.00
_cell.angle_gamma   90.00
#
_symmetry.space_group_name_H-M   'P 1'
#
loop_
_entity.id
_entity.type
_entity.pdbx_description
1 polymer ?
#
loop_
_entity_poly.entity_id
_entity_poly.type
_entity_poly.pdbx_seq_one_letter_code
_entity_poly.pdbx_strand_id
1 'polypeptide(L)'
;MSAQIVYANGVIVNYSLTTYSPYEGWQIAFNGTAGRIETWEDIPYLQKTADDQANRHAMEMSNADDAIPGEFREIMVMDNFKKNYEIFTTPKIKGGHGGGDIRMQRRIFIDTQDNPHHVMAGTREGAMSILIGIAARKSIEMKRPVKISELTDLVPMANRF
;
A
#
# COMPACT_ATOMS: atom_id res chain seq x y z
N MET A 1 4.80 12.97 10.13
CA MET A 1 6.05 12.58 9.46
C MET A 1 5.79 12.50 7.96
N SER A 2 6.70 13.04 7.14
CA SER A 2 6.55 12.97 5.68
C SER A 2 7.90 12.67 5.02
N ALA A 3 7.85 12.03 3.85
CA ALA A 3 9.03 11.75 3.04
C ALA A 3 8.68 11.85 1.56
N GLN A 4 9.65 12.30 0.77
CA GLN A 4 9.57 12.22 -0.68
C GLN A 4 10.63 11.24 -1.18
N ILE A 5 10.20 10.28 -1.99
CA ILE A 5 11.05 9.22 -2.54
C ILE A 5 11.06 9.34 -4.05
N VAL A 6 12.24 9.40 -4.64
CA VAL A 6 12.42 9.39 -6.10
C VAL A 6 12.97 8.02 -6.50
N TYR A 7 12.24 7.30 -7.31
CA TYR A 7 12.63 5.99 -7.82
C TYR A 7 13.53 6.10 -9.05
N ALA A 8 14.28 5.04 -9.33
CA ALA A 8 15.21 5.01 -10.48
C ALA A 8 14.51 5.18 -11.84
N ASN A 9 13.25 4.82 -11.94
CA ASN A 9 12.41 5.00 -13.14
C ASN A 9 11.73 6.39 -13.21
N GLY A 10 12.08 7.32 -12.31
CA GLY A 10 11.53 8.67 -12.29
C GLY A 10 10.19 8.82 -11.55
N VAL A 11 9.60 7.74 -11.04
CA VAL A 11 8.38 7.81 -10.21
C VAL A 11 8.71 8.53 -8.90
N ILE A 12 7.85 9.48 -8.52
CA ILE A 12 7.94 10.22 -7.26
C ILE A 12 6.81 9.78 -6.34
N VAL A 13 7.17 9.33 -5.15
CA VAL A 13 6.22 8.99 -4.08
C VAL A 13 6.31 10.04 -2.98
N ASN A 14 5.18 10.63 -2.63
CA ASN A 14 5.02 11.44 -1.44
C ASN A 14 4.32 10.61 -0.37
N TYR A 15 4.99 10.37 0.73
CA TYR A 15 4.47 9.62 1.86
C TYR A 15 4.20 10.55 3.03
N SER A 16 3.09 10.37 3.70
CA SER A 16 2.74 11.08 4.93
C SER A 16 2.14 10.13 5.95
N LEU A 17 2.58 10.23 7.19
CA LEU A 17 2.03 9.49 8.32
C LEU A 17 1.70 10.46 9.45
N THR A 18 0.47 10.40 9.92
CA THR A 18 -0.02 11.11 11.10
C THR A 18 -0.34 10.08 12.18
N THR A 19 0.37 10.14 13.32
CA THR A 19 0.17 9.20 14.44
C THR A 19 -0.86 9.69 15.46
N TYR A 20 -1.26 10.95 15.37
CA TYR A 20 -2.27 11.60 16.22
C TYR A 20 -3.54 11.85 15.41
N SER A 21 -4.10 10.77 14.85
CA SER A 21 -5.36 10.83 14.11
C SER A 21 -6.51 10.32 14.98
N PRO A 22 -7.72 10.87 14.84
CA PRO A 22 -8.91 10.34 15.53
C PRO A 22 -9.39 9.01 14.94
N TYR A 23 -8.79 8.54 13.85
CA TYR A 23 -9.09 7.26 13.20
C TYR A 23 -7.83 6.67 12.58
N GLU A 24 -7.84 5.37 12.39
CA GLU A 24 -6.87 4.65 11.57
C GLU A 24 -7.44 4.47 10.15
N GLY A 25 -6.66 4.86 9.17
CA GLY A 25 -7.06 4.75 7.78
C GLY A 25 -5.94 5.22 6.86
N TRP A 26 -6.09 4.97 5.58
CA TRP A 26 -5.14 5.42 4.58
C TRP A 26 -5.80 5.80 3.26
N GLN A 27 -5.11 6.59 2.49
CA GLN A 27 -5.47 6.96 1.13
C GLN A 27 -4.24 6.82 0.24
N ILE A 28 -4.43 6.20 -0.92
CA ILE A 28 -3.39 6.08 -1.95
C ILE A 28 -3.93 6.64 -3.26
N ALA A 29 -3.12 7.44 -3.94
CA ALA A 29 -3.42 7.95 -5.25
C ALA A 29 -2.21 7.79 -6.18
N PHE A 30 -2.46 7.31 -7.39
CA PHE A 30 -1.48 7.18 -8.47
C PHE A 30 -1.86 8.16 -9.57
N ASN A 31 -0.98 9.10 -9.87
CA ASN A 31 -1.15 10.02 -11.00
C ASN A 31 -0.23 9.57 -12.13
N GLY A 32 -0.82 9.25 -13.26
CA GLY A 32 -0.12 8.86 -14.48
C GLY A 32 -0.39 9.83 -15.63
N THR A 33 0.26 9.60 -16.75
CA THR A 33 0.07 10.39 -17.98
C THR A 33 -1.29 10.14 -18.64
N ALA A 34 -1.91 8.98 -18.39
CA ALA A 34 -3.22 8.62 -18.93
C ALA A 34 -4.37 8.92 -17.98
N GLY A 35 -4.12 8.97 -16.68
CA GLY A 35 -5.19 9.14 -15.70
C GLY A 35 -4.73 9.07 -14.25
N ARG A 36 -5.71 8.94 -13.35
CA ARG A 36 -5.53 8.82 -11.92
C ARG A 36 -6.27 7.59 -11.40
N ILE A 37 -5.61 6.85 -10.52
CA ILE A 37 -6.23 5.78 -9.72
C ILE A 37 -6.19 6.23 -8.26
N GLU A 38 -7.28 6.05 -7.55
CA GLU A 38 -7.39 6.43 -6.14
C GLU A 38 -8.20 5.42 -5.36
N THR A 39 -7.74 5.12 -4.15
CA THR A 39 -8.45 4.25 -3.20
C THR A 39 -8.12 4.67 -1.77
N TRP A 40 -9.01 4.32 -0.85
CA TRP A 40 -8.86 4.60 0.58
C TRP A 40 -9.41 3.45 1.42
N GLU A 41 -8.99 3.41 2.66
CA GLU A 41 -9.48 2.48 3.66
C GLU A 41 -9.75 3.23 4.96
N ASP A 42 -10.85 2.89 5.61
CA ASP A 42 -11.22 3.31 6.96
C ASP A 42 -11.20 4.83 7.22
N ILE A 43 -11.54 5.62 6.21
CA ILE A 43 -11.76 7.05 6.36
C ILE A 43 -13.24 7.28 6.73
N PRO A 44 -13.58 7.70 7.96
CA PRO A 44 -14.96 7.66 8.47
C PRO A 44 -15.96 8.47 7.65
N TYR A 45 -15.55 9.61 7.11
CA TYR A 45 -16.43 10.47 6.31
C TYR A 45 -16.61 10.00 4.85
N LEU A 46 -15.86 9.00 4.43
CA LEU A 46 -16.01 8.34 3.12
C LEU A 46 -16.72 6.99 3.22
N GLN A 47 -16.88 6.47 4.42
CA GLN A 47 -17.57 5.20 4.66
C GLN A 47 -19.07 5.42 4.80
N LYS A 48 -19.87 4.50 4.26
CA LYS A 48 -21.32 4.50 4.41
C LYS A 48 -21.78 3.98 5.79
N THR A 49 -20.92 3.23 6.46
CA THR A 49 -21.16 2.66 7.79
C THR A 49 -19.95 2.92 8.69
N ALA A 50 -20.18 3.48 9.87
CA ALA A 50 -19.12 3.66 10.85
C ALA A 50 -18.93 2.35 11.61
N ASP A 51 -17.79 1.68 11.41
CA ASP A 51 -17.35 0.61 12.29
C ASP A 51 -16.60 1.16 13.48
N ASP A 52 -16.90 0.58 14.63
CA ASP A 52 -16.16 0.85 15.86
C ASP A 52 -14.78 0.17 15.77
N GLN A 53 -13.77 0.84 16.28
CA GLN A 53 -12.38 0.37 16.28
C GLN A 53 -12.21 -1.00 16.96
N ALA A 54 -13.03 -1.31 17.98
CA ALA A 54 -13.01 -2.60 18.66
C ALA A 54 -13.47 -3.75 17.76
N ASN A 55 -14.49 -3.52 16.95
CA ASN A 55 -14.97 -4.51 15.97
C ASN A 55 -13.94 -4.75 14.87
N ARG A 56 -13.28 -3.69 14.40
CA ARG A 56 -12.18 -3.82 13.43
C ARG A 56 -11.02 -4.64 13.99
N HIS A 57 -10.58 -4.34 15.20
CA HIS A 57 -9.51 -5.10 15.85
C HIS A 57 -9.88 -6.57 16.03
N ALA A 58 -11.12 -6.88 16.41
CA ALA A 58 -11.59 -8.25 16.51
C ALA A 58 -11.61 -8.98 15.15
N MET A 59 -11.93 -8.27 14.06
CA MET A 59 -11.87 -8.82 12.70
C MET A 59 -10.42 -9.07 12.26
N GLU A 60 -9.50 -8.15 12.56
CA GLU A 60 -8.07 -8.28 12.25
C GLU A 60 -7.40 -9.45 12.95
N MET A 61 -7.84 -9.78 14.17
CA MET A 61 -7.34 -10.92 14.93
C MET A 61 -7.91 -12.26 14.46
N SER A 62 -8.88 -12.26 13.55
CA SER A 62 -9.42 -13.50 12.99
C SER A 62 -8.49 -14.08 11.93
N ASN A 63 -8.36 -15.41 11.91
CA ASN A 63 -7.62 -16.13 10.86
C ASN A 63 -8.51 -16.45 9.64
N ALA A 64 -9.66 -15.80 9.54
CA ALA A 64 -10.59 -16.00 8.44
C ALA A 64 -10.12 -15.22 7.19
N ASP A 65 -10.41 -15.74 6.04
CA ASP A 65 -10.17 -15.10 4.74
C ASP A 65 -11.49 -14.93 3.94
N ASP A 66 -12.60 -14.90 4.67
CA ASP A 66 -13.94 -14.80 4.11
C ASP A 66 -14.30 -13.35 3.78
N ALA A 67 -15.03 -13.14 2.71
CA ALA A 67 -15.60 -11.84 2.39
C ALA A 67 -16.62 -11.40 3.44
N ILE A 68 -16.62 -10.12 3.79
CA ILE A 68 -17.64 -9.53 4.65
C ILE A 68 -18.85 -9.23 3.77
N PRO A 69 -20.02 -9.83 4.04
CA PRO A 69 -21.20 -9.66 3.20
C PRO A 69 -21.62 -8.19 3.10
N GLY A 70 -21.75 -7.70 1.86
CA GLY A 70 -22.21 -6.34 1.58
C GLY A 70 -21.16 -5.24 1.76
N GLU A 71 -19.92 -5.57 2.15
CA GLU A 71 -18.84 -4.60 2.28
C GLU A 71 -17.83 -4.71 1.14
N PHE A 72 -17.51 -3.55 0.56
CA PHE A 72 -16.62 -3.44 -0.58
C PHE A 72 -15.64 -2.27 -0.38
N ARG A 73 -14.43 -2.46 -0.91
CA ARG A 73 -13.47 -1.39 -1.13
C ARG A 73 -13.67 -0.83 -2.53
N GLU A 74 -13.67 0.47 -2.65
CA GLU A 74 -13.80 1.17 -3.93
C GLU A 74 -12.42 1.60 -4.44
N ILE A 75 -12.22 1.43 -5.75
CA ILE A 75 -11.06 1.91 -6.49
C ILE A 75 -11.60 2.80 -7.59
N MET A 76 -11.30 4.09 -7.52
CA MET A 76 -11.68 5.05 -8.56
C MET A 76 -10.61 5.14 -9.63
N VAL A 77 -11.03 5.08 -10.89
CA VAL A 77 -10.19 5.28 -12.06
C VAL A 77 -10.75 6.42 -12.89
N MET A 78 -9.91 7.42 -13.13
CA MET A 78 -10.26 8.63 -13.86
C MET A 78 -9.30 8.81 -15.02
N ASP A 79 -9.81 8.89 -16.24
CA ASP A 79 -9.02 9.27 -17.41
C ASP A 79 -8.71 10.77 -17.41
N ASN A 80 -7.49 11.13 -17.82
CA ASN A 80 -7.14 12.55 -18.01
C ASN A 80 -8.06 13.21 -19.04
N PHE A 81 -8.46 14.45 -18.72
CA PHE A 81 -9.31 15.29 -19.58
C PHE A 81 -10.73 14.78 -19.83
N LYS A 82 -11.13 13.65 -19.30
CA LYS A 82 -12.52 13.18 -19.26
C LYS A 82 -13.15 13.55 -17.92
N LYS A 83 -14.40 14.02 -17.95
CA LYS A 83 -15.15 14.40 -16.74
C LYS A 83 -15.88 13.21 -16.10
N ASN A 84 -15.52 12.01 -16.44
CA ASN A 84 -16.08 10.76 -15.91
C ASN A 84 -15.03 9.96 -15.15
N TYR A 85 -15.49 9.12 -14.27
CA TYR A 85 -14.69 8.14 -13.56
C TYR A 85 -15.44 6.81 -13.53
N GLU A 86 -14.68 5.75 -13.39
CA GLU A 86 -15.18 4.39 -13.17
C GLU A 86 -14.88 3.96 -11.75
N ILE A 87 -15.81 3.23 -11.13
CA ILE A 87 -15.61 2.64 -9.80
C ILE A 87 -15.52 1.13 -9.95
N PHE A 88 -14.38 0.60 -9.55
CA PHE A 88 -14.18 -0.83 -9.38
C PHE A 88 -14.33 -1.17 -7.90
N THR A 89 -14.99 -2.29 -7.61
CA THR A 89 -15.19 -2.74 -6.23
C THR A 89 -14.50 -4.07 -6.00
N THR A 90 -13.90 -4.20 -4.81
CA THR A 90 -13.37 -5.47 -4.32
C THR A 90 -14.02 -5.79 -2.97
N PRO A 91 -14.40 -7.06 -2.68
CA PRO A 91 -14.94 -7.39 -1.37
C PRO A 91 -13.95 -7.05 -0.26
N LYS A 92 -14.43 -6.52 0.86
CA LYS A 92 -13.64 -6.50 2.08
C LYS A 92 -13.53 -7.90 2.66
N ILE A 93 -12.36 -8.26 3.13
CA ILE A 93 -12.04 -9.59 3.64
C ILE A 93 -11.81 -9.49 5.15
N LYS A 94 -12.33 -10.46 5.90
CA LYS A 94 -12.02 -10.64 7.32
C LYS A 94 -10.54 -11.07 7.48
N GLY A 95 -10.03 -10.86 8.68
CA GLY A 95 -8.68 -11.32 9.04
C GLY A 95 -7.62 -10.25 8.93
N GLY A 96 -6.44 -10.56 9.43
CA GLY A 96 -5.31 -9.66 9.54
C GLY A 96 -4.99 -8.97 8.22
N HIS A 97 -4.86 -7.64 8.27
CA HIS A 97 -4.64 -6.78 7.10
C HIS A 97 -5.62 -7.04 5.93
N GLY A 98 -6.91 -7.23 6.27
CA GLY A 98 -7.95 -7.52 5.26
C GLY A 98 -7.74 -8.85 4.54
N GLY A 99 -7.34 -9.90 5.27
CA GLY A 99 -7.02 -11.23 4.74
C GLY A 99 -5.64 -11.34 4.07
N GLY A 100 -4.85 -10.26 4.08
CA GLY A 100 -3.52 -10.22 3.46
C GLY A 100 -2.54 -11.21 4.09
N ASP A 101 -2.56 -11.35 5.41
CA ASP A 101 -1.62 -12.20 6.15
C ASP A 101 -1.77 -13.68 5.78
N ILE A 102 -2.99 -14.21 5.80
CA ILE A 102 -3.24 -15.60 5.46
C ILE A 102 -2.91 -15.90 3.99
N ARG A 103 -3.21 -14.95 3.09
CA ARG A 103 -2.91 -15.09 1.66
C ARG A 103 -1.41 -15.04 1.40
N MET A 104 -0.68 -14.17 2.10
CA MET A 104 0.78 -14.12 2.03
C MET A 104 1.40 -15.43 2.54
N GLN A 105 0.94 -15.96 3.68
CA GLN A 105 1.42 -17.22 4.24
C GLN A 105 1.14 -18.39 3.29
N ARG A 106 -0.06 -18.49 2.73
CA ARG A 106 -0.38 -19.52 1.74
C ARG A 106 0.52 -19.44 0.53
N ARG A 107 0.78 -18.24 -0.01
CA ARG A 107 1.70 -18.06 -1.14
C ARG A 107 3.13 -18.44 -0.82
N ILE A 108 3.62 -18.18 0.38
CA ILE A 108 4.98 -18.55 0.76
C ILE A 108 5.13 -20.06 0.95
N PHE A 109 4.14 -20.72 1.56
CA PHE A 109 4.30 -22.09 2.04
C PHE A 109 3.54 -23.14 1.21
N ILE A 110 2.53 -22.76 0.43
CA ILE A 110 1.66 -23.69 -0.28
C ILE A 110 1.65 -23.39 -1.78
N ASP A 111 1.23 -22.20 -2.18
CA ASP A 111 0.97 -21.82 -3.57
C ASP A 111 2.17 -21.05 -4.19
N THR A 112 3.38 -21.55 -4.02
CA THR A 112 4.63 -20.85 -4.37
C THR A 112 4.79 -20.55 -5.87
N GLN A 113 4.08 -21.27 -6.74
CA GLN A 113 4.20 -21.13 -8.20
C GLN A 113 3.19 -20.15 -8.81
N ASP A 114 2.13 -19.81 -8.08
CA ASP A 114 1.07 -18.96 -8.59
C ASP A 114 1.33 -17.47 -8.29
N ASN A 115 1.90 -16.75 -9.25
CA ASN A 115 2.16 -15.32 -9.15
C ASN A 115 1.85 -14.60 -10.47
N PRO A 116 0.59 -14.68 -10.97
CA PRO A 116 0.21 -14.18 -12.30
C PRO A 116 0.38 -12.67 -12.45
N HIS A 117 0.39 -11.92 -11.34
CA HIS A 117 0.55 -10.47 -11.33
C HIS A 117 1.91 -10.02 -10.81
N HIS A 118 2.84 -10.95 -10.64
CA HIS A 118 4.19 -10.66 -10.14
C HIS A 118 4.23 -9.79 -8.86
N VAL A 119 3.27 -10.00 -7.96
CA VAL A 119 3.13 -9.20 -6.73
C VAL A 119 3.97 -9.71 -5.56
N MET A 120 4.53 -10.93 -5.67
CA MET A 120 5.37 -11.48 -4.62
C MET A 120 6.71 -10.74 -4.56
N ALA A 121 7.05 -10.28 -3.36
CA ALA A 121 8.34 -9.70 -3.05
C ALA A 121 9.29 -10.78 -2.52
N GLY A 122 10.52 -10.79 -3.01
CA GLY A 122 11.60 -11.59 -2.46
C GLY A 122 12.41 -10.84 -1.40
N THR A 123 13.49 -11.47 -0.94
CA THR A 123 14.40 -10.87 0.06
C THR A 123 15.04 -9.56 -0.43
N ARG A 124 15.27 -9.46 -1.73
CA ARG A 124 15.84 -8.24 -2.33
C ARG A 124 14.86 -7.07 -2.26
N GLU A 125 13.61 -7.28 -2.65
CA GLU A 125 12.57 -6.25 -2.59
C GLU A 125 12.31 -5.82 -1.15
N GLY A 126 12.31 -6.76 -0.21
CA GLY A 126 12.23 -6.49 1.21
C GLY A 126 13.39 -5.64 1.71
N ALA A 127 14.63 -5.96 1.34
CA ALA A 127 15.82 -5.18 1.68
C ALA A 127 15.74 -3.75 1.11
N MET A 128 15.37 -3.61 -0.17
CA MET A 128 15.21 -2.30 -0.80
C MET A 128 14.12 -1.45 -0.14
N SER A 129 13.03 -2.07 0.29
CA SER A 129 11.95 -1.39 1.01
C SER A 129 12.42 -0.83 2.37
N ILE A 130 13.16 -1.62 3.15
CA ILE A 130 13.72 -1.19 4.44
C ILE A 130 14.71 -0.02 4.26
N LEU A 131 15.51 -0.04 3.20
CA LEU A 131 16.48 1.01 2.92
C LEU A 131 15.84 2.39 2.70
N ILE A 132 14.58 2.45 2.24
CA ILE A 132 13.84 3.71 2.14
C ILE A 132 13.67 4.35 3.54
N GLY A 133 13.27 3.57 4.53
CA GLY A 133 13.14 4.05 5.91
C GLY A 133 14.46 4.47 6.53
N ILE A 134 15.53 3.70 6.28
CA ILE A 134 16.89 4.02 6.75
C ILE A 134 17.40 5.34 6.08
N ALA A 135 17.17 5.49 4.78
CA ALA A 135 17.53 6.71 4.06
C ALA A 135 16.76 7.92 4.58
N ALA A 136 15.47 7.77 4.84
CA ALA A 136 14.65 8.84 5.41
C ALA A 136 15.17 9.29 6.77
N ARG A 137 15.50 8.36 7.67
CA ARG A 137 16.11 8.67 8.96
C ARG A 137 17.45 9.42 8.81
N LYS A 138 18.33 8.91 7.97
CA LYS A 138 19.63 9.58 7.69
C LYS A 138 19.44 10.96 7.05
N SER A 139 18.43 11.12 6.19
CA SER A 139 18.11 12.42 5.60
C SER A 139 17.73 13.46 6.65
N ILE A 140 16.98 13.07 7.67
CA ILE A 140 16.62 13.92 8.82
C ILE A 140 17.88 14.29 9.60
N GLU A 141 18.74 13.34 9.92
CA GLU A 141 19.98 13.53 10.69
C GLU A 141 20.98 14.44 9.93
N MET A 142 21.14 14.20 8.63
CA MET A 142 22.09 14.91 7.78
C MET A 142 21.53 16.20 7.16
N LYS A 143 20.22 16.46 7.28
CA LYS A 143 19.50 17.60 6.70
C LYS A 143 19.71 17.76 5.19
N ARG A 144 19.80 16.62 4.48
CA ARG A 144 19.91 16.57 3.03
C ARG A 144 19.29 15.30 2.46
N PRO A 145 18.99 15.26 1.16
CA PRO A 145 18.61 14.00 0.50
C PRO A 145 19.72 12.94 0.64
N VAL A 146 19.32 11.69 0.80
CA VAL A 146 20.21 10.53 0.89
C VAL A 146 19.87 9.57 -0.25
N LYS A 147 20.88 9.20 -1.04
CA LYS A 147 20.73 8.21 -2.09
C LYS A 147 20.83 6.80 -1.49
N ILE A 148 20.05 5.86 -2.01
CA ILE A 148 20.13 4.46 -1.57
C ILE A 148 21.53 3.87 -1.82
N SER A 149 22.22 4.29 -2.88
CA SER A 149 23.61 3.90 -3.17
C SER A 149 24.65 4.36 -2.12
N GLU A 150 24.28 5.26 -1.21
CA GLU A 150 25.14 5.62 -0.06
C GLU A 150 25.01 4.59 1.08
N LEU A 151 24.04 3.68 1.02
CA LEU A 151 23.71 2.73 2.08
C LEU A 151 24.03 1.28 1.71
N THR A 152 24.11 0.98 0.42
CA THR A 152 24.26 -0.38 -0.09
C THR A 152 24.79 -0.39 -1.52
N ASP A 153 25.42 -1.50 -1.88
CA ASP A 153 25.83 -1.80 -3.27
C ASP A 153 24.68 -2.43 -4.10
N LEU A 154 23.51 -2.64 -3.52
CA LEU A 154 22.36 -3.13 -4.23
C LEU A 154 21.87 -2.08 -5.24
N VAL A 155 21.87 -2.45 -6.51
CA VAL A 155 21.40 -1.57 -7.59
C VAL A 155 19.90 -1.75 -7.79
N PRO A 156 19.09 -0.67 -7.87
CA PRO A 156 17.68 -0.76 -8.22
C PRO A 156 17.51 -1.43 -9.58
N MET A 157 16.55 -2.35 -9.68
CA MET A 157 16.14 -2.90 -10.99
C MET A 157 15.14 -1.94 -11.63
N ALA A 158 15.44 -1.50 -12.86
CA ALA A 158 14.56 -0.58 -13.59
C ALA A 158 13.21 -1.25 -13.94
N ASN A 159 13.24 -2.53 -14.24
CA ASN A 159 12.05 -3.33 -14.53
C ASN A 159 12.08 -4.57 -13.62
N ARG A 160 10.93 -4.83 -13.01
CA ARG A 160 10.73 -6.03 -12.19
C ARG A 160 10.42 -7.29 -13.03
N PHE A 161 10.11 -7.08 -14.32
CA PHE A 161 9.63 -8.08 -15.28
C PHE A 161 10.48 -8.03 -16.54
#